data_cdaf7f741b070b5e912d108dc38ee8e5
#
_entry.id   cdaf7f741b070b5e912d108dc38ee8e5
#
_cell.length_a   1.000
_cell.length_b   1.000
_cell.length_c   1.000
_cell.angle_alpha   90.00
_cell.angle_beta   90.00
_cell.angle_gamma   90.00
#
_symmetry.space_group_name_H-M   'P 1'
#
loop_
_entity.id
_entity.type
_entity.pdbx_description
1 polymer ?
#
loop_
_entity_poly.entity_id
_entity_poly.type
_entity_poly.pdbx_seq_one_letter_code
_entity_poly.pdbx_strand_id
1 'polypeptide(L)'
;MVPGIVSAASGDLQNIGSALRDANAAAAFRTTAIAAPAADEVSAAITGVFGAHAQEFQALSSKAAVFHQEFANLLNGGAAQYVHTEVGNAAALLQPVAMAAATTAGSTAAFKDQLASLLNTAWLNIQLALLLAVLAGLFVLASPLFVVVFLYYSYLALSALYFT
;
A
#
# COMPACT_ATOMS: atom_id res chain seq x y z
N MET A 1 7.86 2.29 -22.70
CA MET A 1 9.23 1.74 -22.56
C MET A 1 9.13 0.45 -21.77
N VAL A 2 9.95 -0.57 -22.07
CA VAL A 2 9.98 -1.83 -21.30
C VAL A 2 11.21 -1.80 -20.40
N PRO A 3 11.08 -1.47 -19.10
CA PRO A 3 12.21 -1.29 -18.17
C PRO A 3 13.14 -2.50 -18.11
N GLY A 4 12.58 -3.72 -18.21
CA GLY A 4 13.35 -4.95 -18.22
C GLY A 4 14.32 -5.08 -19.40
N ILE A 5 13.95 -4.58 -20.59
CA ILE A 5 14.84 -4.57 -21.76
C ILE A 5 16.00 -3.60 -21.54
N VAL A 6 15.72 -2.44 -20.94
CA VAL A 6 16.75 -1.43 -20.64
C VAL A 6 17.74 -1.95 -19.61
N SER A 7 17.24 -2.64 -18.57
CA SER A 7 18.10 -3.26 -17.55
C SER A 7 18.97 -4.38 -18.13
N ALA A 8 18.41 -5.22 -19.02
CA ALA A 8 19.18 -6.26 -19.72
C ALA A 8 20.29 -5.64 -20.61
N ALA A 9 19.95 -4.62 -21.39
CA ALA A 9 20.94 -3.90 -22.21
C ALA A 9 22.04 -3.24 -21.37
N SER A 10 21.70 -2.74 -20.17
CA SER A 10 22.71 -2.23 -19.22
C SER A 10 23.66 -3.34 -18.75
N GLY A 11 23.17 -4.55 -18.50
CA GLY A 11 23.98 -5.72 -18.18
C GLY A 11 24.96 -6.09 -19.33
N ASP A 12 24.44 -6.09 -20.56
CA ASP A 12 25.27 -6.37 -21.75
C ASP A 12 26.37 -5.31 -21.93
N LEU A 13 26.07 -4.04 -21.71
CA LEU A 13 27.06 -2.97 -21.72
C LEU A 13 28.16 -3.18 -20.67
N GLN A 14 27.80 -3.60 -19.45
CA GLN A 14 28.76 -3.90 -18.39
C GLN A 14 29.70 -5.06 -18.82
N ASN A 15 29.18 -6.11 -19.44
CA ASN A 15 29.93 -7.24 -19.94
C ASN A 15 30.89 -6.80 -21.05
N ILE A 16 30.46 -5.99 -22.00
CA ILE A 16 31.31 -5.41 -23.06
C ILE A 16 32.41 -4.57 -22.44
N GLY A 17 32.09 -3.71 -21.46
CA GLY A 17 33.08 -2.89 -20.77
C GLY A 17 34.11 -3.72 -20.02
N SER A 18 33.75 -4.87 -19.44
CA SER A 18 34.70 -5.78 -18.80
C SER A 18 35.64 -6.43 -19.84
N ALA A 19 35.08 -7.01 -20.90
CA ALA A 19 35.85 -7.63 -21.95
C ALA A 19 36.85 -6.66 -22.61
N LEU A 20 36.45 -5.40 -22.81
CA LEU A 20 37.33 -4.36 -23.37
C LEU A 20 38.47 -4.00 -22.40
N ARG A 21 38.20 -3.89 -21.11
CA ARG A 21 39.24 -3.66 -20.08
C ARG A 21 40.26 -4.81 -20.06
N ASP A 22 39.80 -6.05 -20.10
CA ASP A 22 40.62 -7.25 -20.08
C ASP A 22 41.53 -7.29 -21.34
N ALA A 23 40.97 -6.99 -22.51
CA ALA A 23 41.74 -6.92 -23.75
C ALA A 23 42.78 -5.79 -23.72
N ASN A 24 42.43 -4.60 -23.21
CA ASN A 24 43.37 -3.50 -23.06
C ASN A 24 44.47 -3.81 -22.06
N ALA A 25 44.16 -4.46 -20.94
CA ALA A 25 45.14 -4.91 -19.95
C ALA A 25 46.12 -5.96 -20.54
N ALA A 26 45.58 -6.92 -21.31
CA ALA A 26 46.43 -7.92 -21.98
C ALA A 26 47.37 -7.31 -23.03
N ALA A 27 46.96 -6.24 -23.71
CA ALA A 27 47.79 -5.53 -24.69
C ALA A 27 48.77 -4.53 -24.05
N ALA A 28 48.52 -4.07 -22.84
CA ALA A 28 49.25 -2.95 -22.21
C ALA A 28 50.76 -3.16 -22.18
N PHE A 29 51.24 -4.29 -21.68
CA PHE A 29 52.68 -4.57 -21.60
C PHE A 29 53.33 -4.59 -22.96
N ARG A 30 52.74 -5.21 -23.97
CA ARG A 30 53.28 -5.33 -25.33
C ARG A 30 53.35 -4.00 -26.07
N THR A 31 52.51 -3.07 -25.75
CA THR A 31 52.42 -1.76 -26.42
C THR A 31 53.19 -0.66 -25.69
N THR A 32 53.36 -0.77 -24.36
CA THR A 32 54.10 0.25 -23.57
C THR A 32 55.58 -0.07 -23.35
N ALA A 33 55.99 -1.36 -23.45
CA ALA A 33 57.33 -1.80 -23.22
C ALA A 33 58.04 -2.22 -24.56
N ILE A 34 57.95 -1.37 -25.57
CA ILE A 34 58.57 -1.61 -26.87
C ILE A 34 60.09 -1.41 -26.76
N ALA A 35 60.89 -2.43 -27.15
CA ALA A 35 62.33 -2.30 -27.24
C ALA A 35 62.73 -1.61 -28.54
N ALA A 36 63.77 -0.80 -28.50
CA ALA A 36 64.32 -0.18 -29.70
C ALA A 36 64.87 -1.27 -30.65
N PRO A 37 64.54 -1.24 -31.95
CA PRO A 37 64.95 -2.28 -32.93
C PRO A 37 66.44 -2.29 -33.23
N ALA A 38 67.12 -1.17 -32.97
CA ALA A 38 68.62 -1.06 -33.11
C ALA A 38 69.20 -0.07 -32.07
N ALA A 39 70.50 -0.05 -31.92
CA ALA A 39 71.18 0.81 -30.94
C ALA A 39 71.56 2.21 -31.52
N ASP A 40 70.74 2.73 -32.45
CA ASP A 40 70.92 4.06 -33.04
C ASP A 40 69.90 5.07 -32.49
N GLU A 41 70.21 6.36 -32.64
CA GLU A 41 69.39 7.46 -32.10
C GLU A 41 68.01 7.53 -32.74
N VAL A 42 67.89 7.14 -34.00
CA VAL A 42 66.55 7.16 -34.69
C VAL A 42 65.67 6.08 -34.14
N SER A 43 66.16 4.86 -33.98
CA SER A 43 65.43 3.75 -33.37
C SER A 43 65.00 4.08 -31.93
N ALA A 44 65.85 4.72 -31.15
CA ALA A 44 65.54 5.18 -29.81
C ALA A 44 64.43 6.26 -29.79
N ALA A 45 64.60 7.25 -30.70
CA ALA A 45 63.56 8.33 -30.81
C ALA A 45 62.19 7.80 -31.22
N ILE A 46 62.10 6.91 -32.19
CA ILE A 46 60.82 6.28 -32.63
C ILE A 46 60.22 5.46 -31.52
N THR A 47 61.01 4.68 -30.79
CA THR A 47 60.55 3.90 -29.65
C THR A 47 60.02 4.79 -28.56
N GLY A 48 60.63 5.95 -28.30
CA GLY A 48 60.14 6.96 -27.36
C GLY A 48 58.76 7.50 -27.74
N VAL A 49 58.52 7.82 -29.02
CA VAL A 49 57.24 8.29 -29.52
C VAL A 49 56.11 7.23 -29.34
N PHE A 50 56.42 5.97 -29.74
CA PHE A 50 55.48 4.89 -29.57
C PHE A 50 55.14 4.63 -28.07
N GLY A 51 56.13 4.68 -27.21
CA GLY A 51 55.98 4.51 -25.77
C GLY A 51 55.09 5.62 -25.16
N ALA A 52 55.31 6.88 -25.55
CA ALA A 52 54.47 8.00 -25.11
C ALA A 52 53.02 7.83 -25.56
N HIS A 53 52.81 7.52 -26.84
CA HIS A 53 51.49 7.26 -27.38
C HIS A 53 50.77 6.10 -26.70
N ALA A 54 51.46 5.02 -26.40
CA ALA A 54 50.90 3.88 -25.70
C ALA A 54 50.45 4.26 -24.26
N GLN A 55 51.23 5.08 -23.56
CA GLN A 55 50.83 5.58 -22.23
C GLN A 55 49.60 6.51 -22.29
N GLU A 56 49.55 7.42 -23.26
CA GLU A 56 48.38 8.26 -23.50
C GLU A 56 47.12 7.43 -23.81
N PHE A 57 47.29 6.40 -24.65
CA PHE A 57 46.19 5.47 -24.95
C PHE A 57 45.68 4.76 -23.70
N GLN A 58 46.58 4.26 -22.82
CA GLN A 58 46.17 3.62 -21.57
C GLN A 58 45.44 4.59 -20.63
N ALA A 59 45.89 5.84 -20.53
CA ALA A 59 45.24 6.87 -19.75
C ALA A 59 43.82 7.21 -20.27
N LEU A 60 43.68 7.33 -21.61
CA LEU A 60 42.39 7.60 -22.24
C LEU A 60 41.46 6.39 -22.11
N SER A 61 41.95 5.17 -22.30
CA SER A 61 41.19 3.93 -22.12
C SER A 61 40.63 3.80 -20.70
N SER A 62 41.42 4.16 -19.69
CA SER A 62 40.94 4.18 -18.29
C SER A 62 39.79 5.17 -18.06
N LYS A 63 39.89 6.38 -18.63
CA LYS A 63 38.81 7.37 -18.55
C LYS A 63 37.57 6.89 -19.28
N ALA A 64 37.72 6.30 -20.45
CA ALA A 64 36.61 5.73 -21.23
C ALA A 64 35.92 4.60 -20.47
N ALA A 65 36.69 3.74 -19.78
CA ALA A 65 36.13 2.66 -18.95
C ALA A 65 35.28 3.18 -17.78
N VAL A 66 35.72 4.24 -17.10
CA VAL A 66 34.92 4.90 -16.04
C VAL A 66 33.65 5.47 -16.61
N PHE A 67 33.73 6.23 -17.70
CA PHE A 67 32.54 6.80 -18.35
C PHE A 67 31.55 5.71 -18.77
N HIS A 68 32.02 4.64 -19.37
CA HIS A 68 31.18 3.51 -19.79
C HIS A 68 30.46 2.86 -18.60
N GLN A 69 31.17 2.67 -17.49
CA GLN A 69 30.57 2.11 -16.27
C GLN A 69 29.48 3.02 -15.67
N GLU A 70 29.77 4.33 -15.59
CA GLU A 70 28.79 5.31 -15.11
C GLU A 70 27.55 5.35 -16.00
N PHE A 71 27.76 5.34 -17.33
CA PHE A 71 26.66 5.31 -18.29
C PHE A 71 25.78 4.07 -18.10
N ALA A 72 26.36 2.87 -17.99
CA ALA A 72 25.62 1.64 -17.76
C ALA A 72 24.85 1.67 -16.43
N ASN A 73 25.45 2.21 -15.37
CA ASN A 73 24.79 2.35 -14.07
C ASN A 73 23.62 3.35 -14.10
N LEU A 74 23.79 4.48 -14.79
CA LEU A 74 22.70 5.48 -14.95
C LEU A 74 21.54 4.90 -15.76
N LEU A 75 21.84 4.12 -16.79
CA LEU A 75 20.82 3.45 -17.60
C LEU A 75 20.01 2.46 -16.77
N ASN A 76 20.68 1.65 -15.95
CA ASN A 76 20.00 0.71 -15.04
C ASN A 76 19.20 1.42 -13.95
N GLY A 77 19.75 2.49 -13.37
CA GLY A 77 19.05 3.31 -12.38
C GLY A 77 17.81 3.98 -12.93
N GLY A 78 17.89 4.49 -14.17
CA GLY A 78 16.74 5.04 -14.89
C GLY A 78 15.64 4.01 -15.11
N ALA A 79 16.00 2.79 -15.54
CA ALA A 79 15.04 1.70 -15.69
C ALA A 79 14.30 1.37 -14.39
N ALA A 80 15.00 1.33 -13.26
CA ALA A 80 14.43 1.09 -11.95
C ALA A 80 13.45 2.19 -11.53
N GLN A 81 13.75 3.45 -11.81
CA GLN A 81 12.85 4.57 -11.52
C GLN A 81 11.55 4.52 -12.32
N TYR A 82 11.60 4.06 -13.58
CA TYR A 82 10.36 3.83 -14.35
C TYR A 82 9.47 2.78 -13.68
N VAL A 83 10.04 1.65 -13.22
CA VAL A 83 9.25 0.63 -12.50
C VAL A 83 8.62 1.21 -11.24
N HIS A 84 9.36 1.98 -10.46
CA HIS A 84 8.84 2.63 -9.26
C HIS A 84 7.68 3.58 -9.57
N THR A 85 7.80 4.36 -10.64
CA THR A 85 6.75 5.29 -11.05
C THR A 85 5.51 4.56 -11.54
N GLU A 86 5.67 3.49 -12.32
CA GLU A 86 4.55 2.67 -12.78
C GLU A 86 3.79 2.01 -11.62
N VAL A 87 4.52 1.45 -10.64
CA VAL A 87 3.91 0.88 -9.43
C VAL A 87 3.18 1.94 -8.62
N GLY A 88 3.78 3.12 -8.45
CA GLY A 88 3.15 4.25 -7.75
C GLY A 88 1.88 4.73 -8.45
N ASN A 89 1.91 4.86 -9.77
CA ASN A 89 0.75 5.25 -10.56
C ASN A 89 -0.37 4.19 -10.50
N ALA A 90 -0.02 2.91 -10.58
CA ALA A 90 -0.99 1.82 -10.44
C ALA A 90 -1.65 1.83 -9.05
N ALA A 91 -0.88 2.03 -7.98
CA ALA A 91 -1.40 2.16 -6.62
C ALA A 91 -2.33 3.37 -6.47
N ALA A 92 -1.97 4.51 -7.05
CA ALA A 92 -2.80 5.72 -7.04
C ALA A 92 -4.14 5.54 -7.77
N LEU A 93 -4.16 4.77 -8.86
CA LEU A 93 -5.39 4.44 -9.59
C LEU A 93 -6.31 3.48 -8.82
N LEU A 94 -5.75 2.59 -8.01
CA LEU A 94 -6.53 1.64 -7.21
C LEU A 94 -7.08 2.25 -5.92
N GLN A 95 -6.48 3.33 -5.41
CA GLN A 95 -6.86 3.97 -4.16
C GLN A 95 -8.32 4.50 -4.13
N PRO A 96 -8.83 5.20 -5.17
CA PRO A 96 -10.23 5.64 -5.17
C PRO A 96 -11.22 4.48 -5.23
N VAL A 97 -10.87 3.37 -5.90
CA VAL A 97 -11.71 2.16 -5.95
C VAL A 97 -11.79 1.49 -4.58
N ALA A 98 -10.68 1.39 -3.86
CA ALA A 98 -10.65 0.85 -2.50
C ALA A 98 -11.44 1.73 -1.52
N MET A 99 -11.33 3.06 -1.62
CA MET A 99 -12.13 4.00 -0.82
C MET A 99 -13.63 3.91 -1.13
N ALA A 100 -14.02 3.81 -2.39
CA ALA A 100 -15.41 3.64 -2.78
C ALA A 100 -16.00 2.31 -2.26
N ALA A 101 -15.23 1.23 -2.28
CA ALA A 101 -15.63 -0.06 -1.71
C ALA A 101 -15.79 0.01 -0.18
N ALA A 102 -14.91 0.71 0.51
CA ALA A 102 -14.99 0.89 1.97
C ALA A 102 -16.21 1.74 2.38
N THR A 103 -16.53 2.80 1.64
CA THR A 103 -17.72 3.63 1.91
C THR A 103 -19.02 2.88 1.67
N THR A 104 -19.12 2.07 0.64
CA THR A 104 -20.30 1.22 0.40
C THR A 104 -20.46 0.15 1.47
N ALA A 105 -19.39 -0.48 1.93
CA ALA A 105 -19.46 -1.45 3.03
C ALA A 105 -19.90 -0.79 4.36
N GLY A 106 -19.37 0.41 4.64
CA GLY A 106 -19.78 1.20 5.82
C GLY A 106 -21.26 1.61 5.80
N SER A 107 -21.77 2.02 4.65
CA SER A 107 -23.18 2.42 4.51
C SER A 107 -24.15 1.24 4.67
N THR A 108 -23.81 0.06 4.18
CA THR A 108 -24.62 -1.14 4.35
C THR A 108 -24.65 -1.64 5.80
N ALA A 109 -23.53 -1.54 6.52
CA ALA A 109 -23.47 -1.86 7.94
C ALA A 109 -24.33 -0.90 8.77
N ALA A 110 -24.20 0.41 8.56
CA ALA A 110 -24.99 1.43 9.23
C ALA A 110 -26.50 1.26 8.96
N PHE A 111 -26.90 0.91 7.74
CA PHE A 111 -28.28 0.63 7.38
C PHE A 111 -28.84 -0.59 8.14
N LYS A 112 -28.06 -1.68 8.25
CA LYS A 112 -28.45 -2.86 9.01
C LYS A 112 -28.66 -2.54 10.49
N ASP A 113 -27.75 -1.78 11.09
CA ASP A 113 -27.84 -1.37 12.50
C ASP A 113 -29.05 -0.48 12.75
N GLN A 114 -29.34 0.45 11.84
CA GLN A 114 -30.51 1.30 11.92
C GLN A 114 -31.81 0.51 11.77
N LEU A 115 -31.85 -0.45 10.86
CA LEU A 115 -33.02 -1.33 10.70
C LEU A 115 -33.25 -2.19 11.95
N ALA A 116 -32.18 -2.77 12.52
CA ALA A 116 -32.26 -3.56 13.74
C ALA A 116 -32.75 -2.73 14.93
N SER A 117 -32.32 -1.48 15.07
CA SER A 117 -32.78 -0.58 16.12
C SER A 117 -34.26 -0.24 15.99
N LEU A 118 -34.75 0.01 14.77
CA LEU A 118 -36.15 0.28 14.51
C LEU A 118 -37.03 -0.93 14.83
N LEU A 119 -36.62 -2.13 14.42
CA LEU A 119 -37.36 -3.37 14.72
C LEU A 119 -37.41 -3.65 16.23
N ASN A 120 -36.31 -3.43 16.94
CA ASN A 120 -36.26 -3.61 18.39
C ASN A 120 -37.16 -2.61 19.12
N THR A 121 -37.18 -1.36 18.68
CA THR A 121 -38.07 -0.32 19.24
C THR A 121 -39.54 -0.64 18.99
N ALA A 122 -39.87 -1.10 17.79
CA ALA A 122 -41.25 -1.53 17.46
C ALA A 122 -41.69 -2.73 18.32
N TRP A 123 -40.80 -3.70 18.52
CA TRP A 123 -41.06 -4.87 19.36
C TRP A 123 -41.31 -4.50 20.83
N LEU A 124 -40.47 -3.61 21.39
CA LEU A 124 -40.65 -3.08 22.75
C LEU A 124 -42.00 -2.34 22.92
N ASN A 125 -42.38 -1.53 21.94
CA ASN A 125 -43.67 -0.82 21.97
C ASN A 125 -44.86 -1.78 21.92
N ILE A 126 -44.78 -2.86 21.12
CA ILE A 126 -45.82 -3.90 21.08
C ILE A 126 -45.94 -4.62 22.42
N GLN A 127 -44.80 -4.99 23.04
CA GLN A 127 -44.79 -5.63 24.35
C GLN A 127 -45.39 -4.71 25.43
N LEU A 128 -45.07 -3.43 25.43
CA LEU A 128 -45.61 -2.47 26.37
C LEU A 128 -47.10 -2.29 26.17
N ALA A 129 -47.59 -2.20 24.93
CA ALA A 129 -48.99 -2.09 24.62
C ALA A 129 -49.79 -3.33 25.09
N LEU A 130 -49.25 -4.54 24.87
CA LEU A 130 -49.86 -5.77 25.37
C LEU A 130 -49.91 -5.82 26.91
N LEU A 131 -48.82 -5.41 27.58
CA LEU A 131 -48.81 -5.33 29.05
C LEU A 131 -49.88 -4.38 29.58
N LEU A 132 -49.99 -3.17 28.98
CA LEU A 132 -51.00 -2.19 29.36
C LEU A 132 -52.44 -2.70 29.09
N ALA A 133 -52.65 -3.42 27.98
CA ALA A 133 -53.94 -4.03 27.67
C ALA A 133 -54.34 -5.10 28.70
N VAL A 134 -53.38 -5.93 29.13
CA VAL A 134 -53.64 -6.93 30.19
C VAL A 134 -53.92 -6.27 31.53
N LEU A 135 -53.18 -5.24 31.91
CA LEU A 135 -53.41 -4.48 33.15
C LEU A 135 -54.76 -3.78 33.13
N ALA A 136 -55.13 -3.17 32.00
CA ALA A 136 -56.46 -2.55 31.84
C ALA A 136 -57.58 -3.59 31.93
N GLY A 137 -57.42 -4.76 31.34
CA GLY A 137 -58.35 -5.88 31.44
C GLY A 137 -58.55 -6.36 32.89
N LEU A 138 -57.44 -6.53 33.63
CA LEU A 138 -57.46 -6.88 35.05
C LEU A 138 -58.15 -5.80 35.89
N PHE A 139 -57.92 -4.53 35.59
CA PHE A 139 -58.59 -3.43 36.29
C PHE A 139 -60.12 -3.43 36.06
N VAL A 140 -60.55 -3.66 34.81
CA VAL A 140 -61.95 -3.78 34.48
C VAL A 140 -62.61 -4.97 35.17
N LEU A 141 -61.92 -6.12 35.27
CA LEU A 141 -62.44 -7.31 35.98
C LEU A 141 -62.47 -7.13 37.49
N ALA A 142 -61.52 -6.39 38.08
CA ALA A 142 -61.50 -6.12 39.53
C ALA A 142 -62.47 -5.00 40.00
N SER A 143 -62.84 -4.07 39.11
CA SER A 143 -63.64 -2.92 39.44
C SER A 143 -65.01 -3.29 40.05
N PRO A 144 -65.82 -4.27 39.53
CA PRO A 144 -67.07 -4.64 40.12
C PRO A 144 -66.90 -5.26 41.52
N LEU A 145 -65.81 -6.01 41.72
CA LEU A 145 -65.47 -6.63 43.02
C LEU A 145 -65.15 -5.55 44.05
N PHE A 146 -64.42 -4.52 43.66
CA PHE A 146 -64.13 -3.37 44.51
C PHE A 146 -65.37 -2.59 44.91
N VAL A 147 -66.29 -2.38 43.97
CA VAL A 147 -67.58 -1.72 44.25
C VAL A 147 -68.43 -2.54 45.23
N VAL A 148 -68.51 -3.84 45.05
CA VAL A 148 -69.26 -4.73 45.96
C VAL A 148 -68.67 -4.72 47.38
N VAL A 149 -67.34 -4.82 47.46
CA VAL A 149 -66.66 -4.76 48.76
C VAL A 149 -66.81 -3.40 49.42
N PHE A 150 -66.77 -2.32 48.70
CA PHE A 150 -66.98 -0.97 49.20
C PHE A 150 -68.44 -0.78 49.71
N LEU A 151 -69.40 -1.24 48.96
CA LEU A 151 -70.84 -1.19 49.38
C LEU A 151 -71.09 -2.05 50.61
N TYR A 152 -70.48 -3.23 50.70
CA TYR A 152 -70.55 -4.10 51.85
C TYR A 152 -70.01 -3.45 53.11
N TYR A 153 -68.82 -2.86 53.08
CA TYR A 153 -68.24 -2.17 54.22
C TYR A 153 -68.96 -0.88 54.58
N SER A 154 -69.50 -0.14 53.61
CA SER A 154 -70.33 1.03 53.88
C SER A 154 -71.68 0.66 54.56
N TYR A 155 -72.28 -0.46 54.13
CA TYR A 155 -73.46 -1.00 54.80
C TYR A 155 -73.18 -1.44 56.24
N LEU A 156 -72.07 -2.12 56.49
CA LEU A 156 -71.62 -2.51 57.84
C LEU A 156 -71.39 -1.29 58.75
N ALA A 157 -70.75 -0.27 58.26
CA ALA A 157 -70.50 0.97 58.99
C ALA A 157 -71.82 1.71 59.30
N LEU A 158 -72.77 1.76 58.40
CA LEU A 158 -74.14 2.33 58.65
C LEU A 158 -74.91 1.48 59.65
N SER A 159 -74.85 0.14 59.57
CA SER A 159 -75.58 -0.73 60.48
C SER A 159 -75.05 -0.61 61.92
N ALA A 160 -73.72 -0.42 62.07
CA ALA A 160 -73.15 -0.18 63.40
C ALA A 160 -73.56 1.14 64.04
N LEU A 161 -73.90 2.14 63.23
CA LEU A 161 -74.43 3.44 63.73
C LEU A 161 -75.90 3.36 64.14
N TYR A 162 -76.65 2.41 63.61
CA TYR A 162 -78.08 2.24 63.96
C TYR A 162 -78.33 1.36 65.17
N PHE A 163 -77.33 0.61 65.68
CA PHE A 163 -77.48 -0.27 66.83
C PHE A 163 -76.75 0.26 68.09
N THR A 164 -76.34 1.50 68.08
CA THR A 164 -75.87 2.25 69.25
C THR A 164 -76.89 3.37 69.56
#